data_d6a5ac35d26b7a04911bf21e0e57d631
#
_entry.id   d6a5ac35d26b7a04911bf21e0e57d631
#
_cell.length_a   1.000
_cell.length_b   1.000
_cell.length_c   1.000
_cell.angle_alpha   90.00
_cell.angle_beta   90.00
_cell.angle_gamma   90.00
#
_symmetry.space_group_name_H-M   'P 1'
#
loop_
_entity.id
_entity.type
_entity.pdbx_description
1 polymer ?
#
loop_
_entity_poly.entity_id
_entity_poly.type
_entity_poly.pdbx_seq_one_letter_code
_entity_poly.pdbx_strand_id
1 'polypeptide(L)'
;NTNYMSLYKAAFKTASVTQANLVDAIGAYEETISVFDTPYDQYLAGDMTAMTAAEMAGMDLFFGKAACSTCHASPLMTDLGFHNVGVPEYGQLALNGDADLGRGAGEDWTAAPSGAITATPNPADDCKFRTPQLRMAKVTGPYFHNGFAETIEEAVAFMATGGGPDLSATGTKSPEMIDRGLTAQELEDLTTFVRDALMGTEIK
;
A
#
# COMPACT_ATOMS: atom_id res chain seq x y z
N ASN A 1 -10.77 29.95 6.52
CA ASN A 1 -10.48 29.76 7.94
C ASN A 1 -9.25 30.59 8.28
N THR A 2 -9.38 31.57 9.19
CA THR A 2 -8.32 32.53 9.54
C THR A 2 -7.08 31.85 10.13
N ASN A 3 -7.26 30.73 10.83
CA ASN A 3 -6.13 29.99 11.42
C ASN A 3 -5.22 29.35 10.36
N TYR A 4 -5.78 28.71 9.35
CA TYR A 4 -4.98 28.13 8.28
C TYR A 4 -4.18 29.18 7.52
N MET A 5 -4.78 30.33 7.23
CA MET A 5 -4.08 31.41 6.51
C MET A 5 -2.92 32.01 7.32
N SER A 6 -3.02 32.07 8.63
CA SER A 6 -1.90 32.55 9.48
C SER A 6 -0.74 31.56 9.48
N LEU A 7 -1.03 30.26 9.61
CA LEU A 7 -0.04 29.19 9.54
C LEU A 7 0.62 29.13 8.15
N TYR A 8 -0.18 29.22 7.10
CA TYR A 8 0.31 29.22 5.72
C TYR A 8 1.28 30.38 5.47
N LYS A 9 0.92 31.61 5.87
CA LYS A 9 1.81 32.78 5.78
C LYS A 9 3.08 32.62 6.62
N ALA A 10 3.00 31.99 7.76
CA ALA A 10 4.17 31.73 8.60
C ALA A 10 5.13 30.74 7.92
N ALA A 11 4.62 29.70 7.28
CA ALA A 11 5.42 28.68 6.60
C ALA A 11 6.01 29.21 5.27
N PHE A 12 5.16 29.72 4.38
CA PHE A 12 5.54 30.02 3.00
C PHE A 12 5.86 31.50 2.73
N LYS A 13 5.75 32.37 3.74
CA LYS A 13 6.01 33.82 3.64
C LYS A 13 5.17 34.55 2.57
N THR A 14 4.06 33.97 2.15
CA THR A 14 3.11 34.51 1.18
C THR A 14 1.67 34.24 1.59
N ALA A 15 0.74 35.06 1.11
CA ALA A 15 -0.69 34.84 1.25
C ALA A 15 -1.30 34.14 0.02
N SER A 16 -0.54 34.01 -1.05
CA SER A 16 -0.99 33.35 -2.27
C SER A 16 -0.88 31.82 -2.13
N VAL A 17 -2.01 31.16 -2.00
CA VAL A 17 -2.07 29.70 -1.91
C VAL A 17 -1.82 29.12 -3.30
N THR A 18 -0.79 28.27 -3.41
CA THR A 18 -0.46 27.54 -4.62
C THR A 18 -0.55 26.03 -4.38
N GLN A 19 -0.79 25.27 -5.43
CA GLN A 19 -0.79 23.80 -5.34
C GLN A 19 0.57 23.28 -4.88
N ALA A 20 1.67 23.83 -5.40
CA ALA A 20 3.01 23.45 -5.00
C ALA A 20 3.21 23.55 -3.48
N ASN A 21 2.88 24.71 -2.89
CA ASN A 21 3.02 24.90 -1.46
C ASN A 21 2.09 23.97 -0.62
N LEU A 22 0.92 23.59 -1.16
CA LEU A 22 0.05 22.63 -0.49
C LEU A 22 0.67 21.23 -0.52
N VAL A 23 1.22 20.81 -1.65
CA VAL A 23 1.94 19.53 -1.79
C VAL A 23 3.15 19.50 -0.86
N ASP A 24 3.94 20.58 -0.82
CA ASP A 24 5.09 20.70 0.09
C ASP A 24 4.68 20.59 1.57
N ALA A 25 3.55 21.22 1.94
CA ALA A 25 3.05 21.14 3.32
C ALA A 25 2.59 19.73 3.69
N ILE A 26 1.91 19.03 2.77
CA ILE A 26 1.45 17.65 2.97
C ILE A 26 2.67 16.73 3.04
N GLY A 27 3.61 16.82 2.11
CA GLY A 27 4.83 16.02 2.10
C GLY A 27 5.67 16.21 3.37
N ALA A 28 5.85 17.46 3.81
CA ALA A 28 6.55 17.75 5.08
C ALA A 28 5.84 17.14 6.31
N TYR A 29 4.51 17.05 6.29
CA TYR A 29 3.76 16.35 7.33
C TYR A 29 3.95 14.83 7.22
N GLU A 30 3.85 14.28 6.02
CA GLU A 30 4.03 12.84 5.78
C GLU A 30 5.43 12.36 6.20
N GLU A 31 6.48 13.17 6.00
CA GLU A 31 7.85 12.89 6.48
C GLU A 31 7.93 12.74 8.01
N THR A 32 6.99 13.34 8.76
CA THR A 32 6.93 13.16 10.22
C THR A 32 6.26 11.85 10.63
N ILE A 33 5.54 11.20 9.69
CA ILE A 33 4.87 9.93 9.94
C ILE A 33 5.84 8.81 9.58
N SER A 34 6.74 8.48 10.49
CA SER A 34 7.71 7.39 10.31
C SER A 34 7.54 6.35 11.39
N VAL A 35 7.53 5.09 10.99
CA VAL A 35 7.42 3.95 11.90
C VAL A 35 8.55 2.97 11.60
N PHE A 36 9.61 3.00 12.42
CA PHE A 36 10.80 2.16 12.31
C PHE A 36 11.19 1.54 13.66
N ASP A 37 10.22 1.37 14.55
CA ASP A 37 10.41 0.76 15.87
C ASP A 37 9.57 -0.52 16.02
N THR A 38 9.24 -1.15 14.89
CA THR A 38 8.43 -2.37 14.86
C THR A 38 9.22 -3.56 15.45
N PRO A 39 8.57 -4.63 15.91
CA PRO A 39 9.26 -5.87 16.29
C PRO A 39 10.21 -6.38 15.20
N TYR A 40 9.82 -6.27 13.92
CA TYR A 40 10.69 -6.62 12.79
C TYR A 40 11.96 -5.76 12.72
N ASP A 41 11.85 -4.44 12.94
CA ASP A 41 13.00 -3.55 12.95
C ASP A 41 13.97 -3.85 14.10
N GLN A 42 13.42 -4.13 15.29
CA GLN A 42 14.21 -4.52 16.46
C GLN A 42 14.93 -5.84 16.23
N TYR A 43 14.26 -6.82 15.61
CA TYR A 43 14.87 -8.08 15.20
C TYR A 43 16.03 -7.85 14.23
N LEU A 44 15.84 -7.02 13.20
CA LEU A 44 16.91 -6.66 12.25
C LEU A 44 18.07 -5.90 12.94
N ALA A 45 17.80 -5.16 14.00
CA ALA A 45 18.81 -4.49 14.80
C ALA A 45 19.57 -5.43 15.76
N GLY A 46 19.19 -6.72 15.81
CA GLY A 46 19.88 -7.77 16.57
C GLY A 46 19.15 -8.25 17.83
N ASP A 47 17.97 -7.73 18.14
CA ASP A 47 17.14 -8.27 19.23
C ASP A 47 16.37 -9.52 18.74
N MET A 48 16.99 -10.67 18.91
CA MET A 48 16.40 -11.97 18.53
C MET A 48 15.14 -12.34 19.33
N THR A 49 14.78 -11.56 20.34
CA THR A 49 13.60 -11.79 21.19
C THR A 49 12.43 -10.86 20.85
N ALA A 50 12.63 -9.92 19.94
CA ALA A 50 11.62 -8.92 19.57
C ALA A 50 10.42 -9.51 18.84
N MET A 51 10.60 -10.64 18.17
CA MET A 51 9.54 -11.34 17.44
C MET A 51 9.20 -12.67 18.09
N THR A 52 7.92 -13.02 18.07
CA THR A 52 7.42 -14.34 18.47
C THR A 52 7.78 -15.41 17.45
N ALA A 53 7.65 -16.69 17.81
CA ALA A 53 7.90 -17.79 16.89
C ALA A 53 6.96 -17.77 15.66
N ALA A 54 5.69 -17.36 15.84
CA ALA A 54 4.74 -17.22 14.75
C ALA A 54 5.12 -16.07 13.79
N GLU A 55 5.54 -14.92 14.34
CA GLU A 55 6.02 -13.79 13.53
C GLU A 55 7.29 -14.14 12.74
N MET A 56 8.21 -14.89 13.33
CA MET A 56 9.41 -15.38 12.62
C MET A 56 9.04 -16.37 11.51
N ALA A 57 8.13 -17.32 11.77
CA ALA A 57 7.64 -18.24 10.74
C ALA A 57 6.92 -17.48 9.61
N GLY A 58 6.12 -16.48 9.94
CA GLY A 58 5.46 -15.59 8.98
C GLY A 58 6.46 -14.77 8.17
N MET A 59 7.53 -14.28 8.79
CA MET A 59 8.62 -13.59 8.10
C MET A 59 9.30 -14.50 7.06
N ASP A 60 9.62 -15.73 7.44
CA ASP A 60 10.22 -16.71 6.53
C ASP A 60 9.31 -17.02 5.33
N LEU A 61 8.00 -17.09 5.56
CA LEU A 61 7.01 -17.23 4.49
C LEU A 61 6.95 -15.97 3.60
N PHE A 62 6.95 -14.79 4.20
CA PHE A 62 6.87 -13.51 3.50
C PHE A 62 8.02 -13.32 2.50
N PHE A 63 9.24 -13.61 2.92
CA PHE A 63 10.44 -13.53 2.08
C PHE A 63 10.70 -14.79 1.24
N GLY A 64 10.05 -15.89 1.57
CA GLY A 64 10.20 -17.21 0.94
C GLY A 64 8.97 -17.63 0.12
N LYS A 65 8.28 -18.67 0.58
CA LYS A 65 7.20 -19.38 -0.14
C LYS A 65 6.08 -18.45 -0.61
N ALA A 66 5.65 -17.51 0.23
CA ALA A 66 4.59 -16.56 -0.11
C ALA A 66 5.04 -15.48 -1.10
N ALA A 67 6.35 -15.20 -1.18
CA ALA A 67 6.98 -14.23 -2.10
C ALA A 67 6.40 -12.81 -2.03
N CYS A 68 5.85 -12.40 -0.89
CA CYS A 68 5.26 -11.06 -0.69
C CYS A 68 6.31 -9.95 -0.86
N SER A 69 7.57 -10.25 -0.51
CA SER A 69 8.72 -9.34 -0.62
C SER A 69 9.07 -8.95 -2.06
N THR A 70 8.50 -9.62 -3.06
CA THR A 70 8.69 -9.25 -4.48
C THR A 70 8.15 -7.85 -4.76
N CYS A 71 7.00 -7.51 -4.17
CA CYS A 71 6.39 -6.18 -4.26
C CYS A 71 6.59 -5.39 -2.97
N HIS A 72 6.57 -6.06 -1.81
CA HIS A 72 6.71 -5.41 -0.50
C HIS A 72 8.14 -5.53 0.05
N ALA A 73 9.10 -4.94 -0.68
CA ALA A 73 10.52 -4.98 -0.32
C ALA A 73 10.83 -4.19 0.96
N SER A 74 11.69 -4.77 1.81
CA SER A 74 12.27 -4.08 2.99
C SER A 74 13.26 -2.98 2.54
N PRO A 75 13.42 -1.89 3.30
CA PRO A 75 12.84 -1.61 4.61
C PRO A 75 11.44 -0.97 4.57
N LEU A 76 11.02 -0.40 3.45
CA LEU A 76 9.75 0.34 3.34
C LEU A 76 8.53 -0.59 3.19
N MET A 77 8.74 -1.88 2.95
CA MET A 77 7.68 -2.85 2.66
C MET A 77 6.82 -2.44 1.45
N THR A 78 7.46 -1.87 0.45
CA THR A 78 6.89 -1.50 -0.85
C THR A 78 8.01 -1.34 -1.89
N ASP A 79 7.73 -1.66 -3.14
CA ASP A 79 8.57 -1.38 -4.30
C ASP A 79 8.20 -0.04 -4.98
N LEU A 80 7.15 0.64 -4.46
CA LEU A 80 6.54 1.82 -5.06
C LEU A 80 6.03 1.58 -6.50
N GLY A 81 6.02 0.33 -6.95
CA GLY A 81 5.55 -0.12 -8.24
C GLY A 81 4.02 -0.11 -8.38
N PHE A 82 3.55 -0.47 -9.57
CA PHE A 82 2.12 -0.55 -9.87
C PHE A 82 1.79 -1.95 -10.39
N HIS A 83 0.83 -2.61 -9.74
CA HIS A 83 0.48 -3.99 -10.01
C HIS A 83 -1.03 -4.17 -10.15
N ASN A 84 -1.44 -5.00 -11.10
CA ASN A 84 -2.81 -5.48 -11.20
C ASN A 84 -2.91 -6.80 -10.43
N VAL A 85 -3.59 -6.76 -9.29
CA VAL A 85 -3.78 -7.94 -8.42
C VAL A 85 -5.19 -8.52 -8.53
N GLY A 86 -6.00 -8.02 -9.45
CA GLY A 86 -7.34 -8.51 -9.72
C GLY A 86 -8.34 -8.23 -8.58
N VAL A 87 -8.22 -7.09 -7.89
CA VAL A 87 -9.21 -6.70 -6.88
C VAL A 87 -10.56 -6.51 -7.53
N PRO A 88 -11.63 -7.21 -7.08
CA PRO A 88 -12.96 -7.05 -7.65
C PRO A 88 -13.49 -5.64 -7.47
N GLU A 89 -14.31 -5.19 -8.42
CA GLU A 89 -15.05 -3.94 -8.25
C GLU A 89 -15.96 -4.03 -7.03
N TYR A 90 -15.96 -2.96 -6.24
CA TYR A 90 -16.69 -2.89 -4.98
C TYR A 90 -17.42 -1.55 -4.84
N GLY A 91 -18.52 -1.55 -4.09
CA GLY A 91 -19.27 -0.34 -3.85
C GLY A 91 -19.97 0.20 -5.10
N GLN A 92 -19.92 1.52 -5.30
CA GLN A 92 -20.67 2.21 -6.36
C GLN A 92 -20.21 1.85 -7.78
N LEU A 93 -18.92 1.57 -7.98
CA LEU A 93 -18.39 1.16 -9.28
C LEU A 93 -18.99 -0.18 -9.71
N ALA A 94 -19.05 -1.16 -8.81
CA ALA A 94 -19.68 -2.45 -9.08
C ALA A 94 -21.15 -2.32 -9.46
N LEU A 95 -21.88 -1.36 -8.86
CA LEU A 95 -23.28 -1.11 -9.14
C LEU A 95 -23.50 -0.46 -10.52
N ASN A 96 -22.57 0.35 -10.98
CA ASN A 96 -22.64 1.03 -12.27
C ASN A 96 -22.14 0.16 -13.42
N GLY A 97 -21.42 -0.93 -13.13
CA GLY A 97 -20.73 -1.76 -14.13
C GLY A 97 -19.49 -1.08 -14.72
N ASP A 98 -18.98 -0.05 -14.06
CA ASP A 98 -17.76 0.63 -14.45
C ASP A 98 -16.54 -0.07 -13.84
N ALA A 99 -15.41 -0.06 -14.56
CA ALA A 99 -14.13 -0.56 -14.06
C ALA A 99 -13.26 0.60 -13.55
N ASP A 100 -12.66 0.41 -12.38
CA ASP A 100 -11.60 1.30 -11.92
C ASP A 100 -10.29 0.94 -12.62
N LEU A 101 -9.95 1.73 -13.63
CA LEU A 101 -8.75 1.50 -14.43
C LEU A 101 -7.45 1.90 -13.71
N GLY A 102 -7.53 2.49 -12.52
CA GLY A 102 -6.35 2.87 -11.75
C GLY A 102 -5.37 3.69 -12.60
N ARG A 103 -4.10 3.24 -12.65
CA ARG A 103 -3.06 3.90 -13.46
C ARG A 103 -3.40 3.97 -14.95
N GLY A 104 -4.11 3.01 -15.49
CA GLY A 104 -4.51 2.96 -16.92
C GLY A 104 -5.42 4.13 -17.34
N ALA A 105 -6.18 4.69 -16.40
CA ALA A 105 -7.02 5.86 -16.66
C ALA A 105 -6.23 7.15 -16.98
N GLY A 106 -4.91 7.11 -16.89
CA GLY A 106 -4.04 8.23 -17.20
C GLY A 106 -3.77 9.18 -16.03
N GLU A 107 -4.01 8.76 -14.82
CA GLU A 107 -3.69 9.51 -13.61
C GLU A 107 -2.22 9.31 -13.20
N ASP A 108 -1.30 9.79 -14.01
CA ASP A 108 0.13 9.80 -13.64
C ASP A 108 0.47 11.07 -12.85
N TRP A 109 0.48 10.95 -11.55
CA TRP A 109 0.83 12.01 -10.59
C TRP A 109 2.32 12.41 -10.64
N THR A 110 3.16 11.66 -11.37
CA THR A 110 4.61 11.87 -11.35
C THR A 110 5.10 12.85 -12.43
N ALA A 111 4.28 13.20 -13.42
CA ALA A 111 4.80 13.71 -14.70
C ALA A 111 4.70 15.20 -14.93
N ALA A 112 4.08 16.02 -14.07
CA ALA A 112 3.95 17.44 -14.38
C ALA A 112 4.42 18.39 -13.27
N PRO A 113 5.50 19.16 -13.51
CA PRO A 113 5.89 20.26 -12.64
C PRO A 113 4.83 21.36 -12.50
N SER A 114 3.83 21.36 -13.39
CA SER A 114 2.75 22.36 -13.44
C SER A 114 1.47 21.97 -12.73
N GLY A 115 1.42 20.78 -12.11
CA GLY A 115 0.21 20.29 -11.43
C GLY A 115 -0.96 19.96 -12.36
N ALA A 116 -0.74 19.90 -13.66
CA ALA A 116 -1.73 19.41 -14.61
C ALA A 116 -1.63 17.88 -14.67
N ILE A 117 -2.71 17.19 -14.37
CA ILE A 117 -2.86 15.77 -14.67
C ILE A 117 -2.92 15.66 -16.19
N THR A 118 -1.81 15.31 -16.81
CA THR A 118 -1.68 15.22 -18.29
C THR A 118 -1.26 13.82 -18.74
N ALA A 119 -1.42 12.83 -17.90
CA ALA A 119 -1.06 11.47 -18.30
C ALA A 119 -2.02 11.00 -19.42
N THR A 120 -1.43 10.50 -20.48
CA THR A 120 -2.20 9.83 -21.54
C THR A 120 -2.66 8.47 -21.00
N PRO A 121 -3.94 8.11 -21.11
CA PRO A 121 -4.41 6.77 -20.78
C PRO A 121 -3.55 5.71 -21.45
N ASN A 122 -3.15 4.70 -20.68
CA ASN A 122 -2.37 3.58 -21.17
C ASN A 122 -3.07 2.27 -20.82
N PRO A 123 -3.74 1.63 -21.78
CA PRO A 123 -4.46 0.37 -21.53
C PRO A 123 -3.57 -0.76 -20.97
N ALA A 124 -2.27 -0.72 -21.20
CA ALA A 124 -1.35 -1.70 -20.62
C ALA A 124 -1.19 -1.55 -19.10
N ASP A 125 -1.61 -0.41 -18.54
CA ASP A 125 -1.58 -0.12 -17.12
C ASP A 125 -2.97 -0.20 -16.46
N ASP A 126 -4.00 -0.65 -17.18
CA ASP A 126 -5.34 -0.80 -16.64
C ASP A 126 -5.36 -1.70 -15.41
N CYS A 127 -6.13 -1.31 -14.42
CA CYS A 127 -6.30 -1.99 -13.14
C CYS A 127 -5.01 -2.13 -12.31
N LYS A 128 -3.95 -1.39 -12.64
CA LYS A 128 -2.75 -1.32 -11.82
C LYS A 128 -2.88 -0.24 -10.75
N PHE A 129 -2.61 -0.64 -9.52
CA PHE A 129 -2.57 0.24 -8.35
C PHE A 129 -1.21 0.17 -7.69
N ARG A 130 -0.83 1.27 -7.02
CA ARG A 130 0.47 1.36 -6.36
C ARG A 130 0.55 0.40 -5.19
N THR A 131 1.68 -0.28 -5.03
CA THR A 131 1.98 -1.11 -3.87
C THR A 131 2.00 -0.25 -2.61
N PRO A 132 1.07 -0.43 -1.66
CA PRO A 132 1.12 0.28 -0.39
C PRO A 132 2.25 -0.27 0.50
N GLN A 133 2.75 0.55 1.41
CA GLN A 133 3.61 0.05 2.47
C GLN A 133 2.79 -0.81 3.46
N LEU A 134 3.43 -1.80 4.07
CA LEU A 134 2.75 -2.68 5.04
C LEU A 134 2.98 -2.28 6.50
N ARG A 135 3.87 -1.31 6.75
CA ARG A 135 4.05 -0.80 8.12
C ARG A 135 2.76 -0.18 8.61
N MET A 136 2.36 -0.53 9.83
CA MET A 136 1.10 -0.11 10.44
C MET A 136 -0.17 -0.58 9.73
N ALA A 137 -0.08 -1.54 8.81
CA ALA A 137 -1.24 -2.02 8.07
C ALA A 137 -2.38 -2.50 8.97
N LYS A 138 -2.08 -3.03 10.15
CA LYS A 138 -3.06 -3.46 11.16
C LYS A 138 -4.17 -2.44 11.45
N VAL A 139 -3.85 -1.14 11.39
CA VAL A 139 -4.77 -0.04 11.79
C VAL A 139 -5.26 0.81 10.62
N THR A 140 -4.96 0.41 9.38
CA THR A 140 -5.29 1.22 8.19
C THR A 140 -6.39 0.60 7.31
N GLY A 141 -7.16 -0.36 7.84
CA GLY A 141 -8.32 -0.90 7.14
C GLY A 141 -9.38 0.18 6.83
N PRO A 142 -10.29 -0.07 5.87
CA PRO A 142 -10.33 -1.24 4.98
C PRO A 142 -9.22 -1.26 3.93
N TYR A 143 -8.95 -2.41 3.32
CA TYR A 143 -7.79 -2.66 2.47
C TYR A 143 -8.16 -2.66 0.99
N PHE A 144 -7.10 -2.55 0.16
CA PHE A 144 -7.13 -2.28 -1.28
C PHE A 144 -7.65 -0.88 -1.61
N HIS A 145 -7.52 -0.46 -2.88
CA HIS A 145 -7.88 0.88 -3.35
C HIS A 145 -9.36 1.23 -3.14
N ASN A 146 -10.23 0.22 -3.13
CA ASN A 146 -11.68 0.37 -3.04
C ASN A 146 -12.28 -0.11 -1.70
N GLY A 147 -11.45 -0.57 -0.74
CA GLY A 147 -11.91 -1.08 0.54
C GLY A 147 -12.54 -2.48 0.48
N PHE A 148 -12.23 -3.28 -0.54
CA PHE A 148 -12.82 -4.61 -0.76
C PHE A 148 -12.66 -5.55 0.43
N ALA A 149 -11.49 -5.56 1.08
CA ALA A 149 -11.25 -6.37 2.28
C ALA A 149 -11.40 -5.51 3.55
N GLU A 150 -12.24 -5.95 4.46
CA GLU A 150 -12.49 -5.23 5.71
C GLU A 150 -11.40 -5.50 6.76
N THR A 151 -10.80 -6.69 6.72
CA THR A 151 -9.78 -7.12 7.68
C THR A 151 -8.45 -7.41 7.01
N ILE A 152 -7.36 -7.34 7.78
CA ILE A 152 -6.02 -7.67 7.27
C ILE A 152 -5.91 -9.16 6.94
N GLU A 153 -6.61 -10.01 7.66
CA GLU A 153 -6.72 -11.44 7.40
C GLU A 153 -7.29 -11.72 6.01
N GLU A 154 -8.37 -11.04 5.64
CA GLU A 154 -8.97 -11.12 4.30
C GLU A 154 -8.01 -10.63 3.24
N ALA A 155 -7.33 -9.52 3.46
CA ALA A 155 -6.37 -8.95 2.51
C ALA A 155 -5.18 -9.89 2.28
N VAL A 156 -4.59 -10.45 3.36
CA VAL A 156 -3.48 -11.40 3.26
C VAL A 156 -3.91 -12.69 2.58
N ALA A 157 -5.09 -13.23 2.93
CA ALA A 157 -5.64 -14.43 2.30
C ALA A 157 -5.88 -14.23 0.79
N PHE A 158 -6.47 -13.08 0.41
CA PHE A 158 -6.68 -12.74 -0.99
C PHE A 158 -5.36 -12.71 -1.78
N MET A 159 -4.34 -12.06 -1.25
CA MET A 159 -3.02 -11.99 -1.90
C MET A 159 -2.33 -13.35 -1.96
N ALA A 160 -2.41 -14.16 -0.89
CA ALA A 160 -1.78 -15.49 -0.80
C ALA A 160 -2.38 -16.51 -1.77
N THR A 161 -3.67 -16.38 -2.11
CA THR A 161 -4.35 -17.21 -3.12
C THR A 161 -4.17 -16.72 -4.55
N GLY A 162 -3.32 -15.70 -4.73
CA GLY A 162 -2.98 -15.16 -6.04
C GLY A 162 -3.89 -14.02 -6.51
N GLY A 163 -4.62 -13.38 -5.59
CA GLY A 163 -5.55 -12.30 -5.92
C GLY A 163 -6.81 -12.77 -6.64
N GLY A 164 -7.52 -11.85 -7.23
CA GLY A 164 -8.73 -12.12 -8.00
C GLY A 164 -8.46 -12.45 -9.48
N PRO A 165 -9.53 -12.63 -10.28
CA PRO A 165 -9.41 -12.79 -11.72
C PRO A 165 -8.88 -11.50 -12.35
N ASP A 166 -8.35 -11.62 -13.58
CA ASP A 166 -8.07 -10.45 -14.40
C ASP A 166 -9.41 -9.86 -14.88
N LEU A 167 -9.73 -8.70 -14.35
CA LEU A 167 -11.01 -8.01 -14.63
C LEU A 167 -10.90 -7.02 -15.78
N SER A 168 -9.68 -6.68 -16.17
CA SER A 168 -9.44 -5.75 -17.27
C SER A 168 -9.60 -6.45 -18.63
N ALA A 169 -10.30 -5.80 -19.54
CA ALA A 169 -10.35 -6.23 -20.94
C ALA A 169 -9.06 -5.93 -21.70
N THR A 170 -8.23 -5.03 -21.18
CA THR A 170 -7.06 -4.46 -21.86
C THR A 170 -5.78 -4.56 -21.03
N GLY A 171 -5.87 -4.52 -19.70
CA GLY A 171 -4.74 -4.71 -18.80
C GLY A 171 -4.44 -6.20 -18.58
N THR A 172 -3.32 -6.48 -17.95
CA THR A 172 -2.90 -7.84 -17.64
C THR A 172 -2.61 -7.97 -16.16
N LYS A 173 -3.15 -8.99 -15.53
CA LYS A 173 -2.84 -9.34 -14.14
C LYS A 173 -1.33 -9.57 -13.98
N SER A 174 -0.77 -9.05 -12.90
CA SER A 174 0.65 -9.20 -12.60
C SER A 174 1.04 -10.67 -12.49
N PRO A 175 2.10 -11.12 -13.17
CA PRO A 175 2.47 -12.55 -13.25
C PRO A 175 2.88 -13.13 -11.90
N GLU A 176 3.25 -12.30 -10.93
CA GLU A 176 3.57 -12.69 -9.56
C GLU A 176 2.35 -13.15 -8.77
N MET A 177 1.14 -12.79 -9.23
CA MET A 177 -0.13 -13.10 -8.57
C MET A 177 -0.58 -14.51 -8.88
N ILE A 178 0.03 -15.47 -8.20
CA ILE A 178 -0.27 -16.91 -8.26
C ILE A 178 -0.60 -17.44 -6.88
N ASP A 179 -1.44 -18.48 -6.82
CA ASP A 179 -1.72 -19.20 -5.57
C ASP A 179 -0.42 -19.84 -5.04
N ARG A 180 -0.06 -19.50 -3.82
CA ARG A 180 1.16 -19.98 -3.15
C ARG A 180 0.98 -21.33 -2.45
N GLY A 181 -0.23 -21.85 -2.40
CA GLY A 181 -0.55 -23.14 -1.79
C GLY A 181 -0.17 -23.17 -0.31
N LEU A 182 -0.48 -22.12 0.44
CA LEU A 182 -0.24 -22.05 1.86
C LEU A 182 -1.24 -22.94 2.61
N THR A 183 -0.76 -23.64 3.64
CA THR A 183 -1.64 -24.28 4.62
C THR A 183 -2.33 -23.23 5.50
N ALA A 184 -3.36 -23.62 6.22
CA ALA A 184 -4.04 -22.71 7.14
C ALA A 184 -3.08 -22.13 8.22
N GLN A 185 -2.14 -22.95 8.73
CA GLN A 185 -1.16 -22.49 9.70
C GLN A 185 -0.15 -21.50 9.08
N GLU A 186 0.33 -21.79 7.89
CA GLU A 186 1.23 -20.87 7.16
C GLU A 186 0.55 -19.53 6.86
N LEU A 187 -0.74 -19.55 6.51
CA LEU A 187 -1.50 -18.33 6.30
C LEU A 187 -1.66 -17.51 7.59
N GLU A 188 -1.92 -18.16 8.72
CA GLU A 188 -2.02 -17.51 10.04
C GLU A 188 -0.68 -16.92 10.46
N ASP A 189 0.43 -17.65 10.30
CA ASP A 189 1.77 -17.17 10.63
C ASP A 189 2.15 -15.97 9.74
N LEU A 190 1.88 -16.05 8.44
CA LEU A 190 2.09 -14.93 7.50
C LEU A 190 1.28 -13.70 7.89
N THR A 191 0.01 -13.91 8.24
CA THR A 191 -0.88 -12.82 8.68
C THR A 191 -0.37 -12.20 9.98
N THR A 192 0.09 -13.02 10.92
CA THR A 192 0.66 -12.55 12.19
C THR A 192 1.89 -11.70 11.96
N PHE A 193 2.78 -12.07 11.04
CA PHE A 193 3.92 -11.23 10.66
C PHE A 193 3.47 -9.86 10.11
N VAL A 194 2.58 -9.84 9.13
CA VAL A 194 2.12 -8.59 8.50
C VAL A 194 1.36 -7.72 9.49
N ARG A 195 0.52 -8.33 10.34
CA ARG A 195 -0.34 -7.64 11.29
C ARG A 195 0.40 -7.11 12.51
N ASP A 196 1.28 -7.91 13.08
CA ASP A 196 1.84 -7.63 14.41
C ASP A 196 3.33 -7.27 14.36
N ALA A 197 4.15 -7.97 13.58
CA ALA A 197 5.59 -7.70 13.50
C ALA A 197 5.92 -6.40 12.76
N LEU A 198 5.02 -5.90 11.88
CA LEU A 198 5.16 -4.63 11.18
C LEU A 198 4.40 -3.48 11.86
N MET A 199 3.87 -3.72 13.06
CA MET A 199 3.18 -2.72 13.87
C MET A 199 4.17 -2.03 14.81
N GLY A 200 4.36 -0.73 14.65
CA GLY A 200 5.17 0.08 15.57
C GLY A 200 4.35 0.61 16.74
N THR A 201 5.05 1.11 17.74
CA THR A 201 4.45 1.62 18.98
C THR A 201 4.14 3.11 18.91
N GLU A 202 4.83 3.86 18.06
CA GLU A 202 4.68 5.32 17.94
C GLU A 202 4.67 5.76 16.48
N ILE A 203 3.70 6.63 16.16
CA ILE A 203 3.78 7.51 14.99
C ILE A 203 4.46 8.79 15.50
N LYS A 204 5.70 9.01 15.11
CA LYS A 204 6.44 10.24 15.44
C LYS A 204 6.31 11.24 14.33
#